data_11226add4a07eb57e019619272e0ef3e
#
_entry.id   11226add4a07eb57e019619272e0ef3e
#
_cell.length_a   1.000
_cell.length_b   1.000
_cell.length_c   1.000
_cell.angle_alpha   90.00
_cell.angle_beta   90.00
_cell.angle_gamma   90.00
#
_symmetry.space_group_name_H-M   'P 1'
#
loop_
_entity.id
_entity.type
_entity.pdbx_description
1 polymer ?
#
loop_
_entity_poly.entity_id
_entity_poly.type
_entity_poly.pdbx_seq_one_letter_code
_entity_poly.pdbx_strand_id
1 'polypeptide(L)'
;MDIFDIIGPVMVGPSSSHTAGAVRIGYIAGKLMGEPIAKAEILLYGSFLATGKGHGTRKALVAGLLGMKPDDMRIPDSFEIAKEHGIEVAFGESALRDAHPNTAQIFLTSVTGKKLEVVGESLGGSRINIAQIDGISTNFSGDYPTLVVHNMDQPGHVAEVTLSLIHISEPTRPEPISY
;
A
#
# COMPACT_ATOMS: atom_id res chain seq x y z
N MET A 1 2.89 -1.99 25.48
CA MET A 1 2.36 -0.84 24.70
C MET A 1 3.31 0.30 25.02
N ASP A 2 4.06 0.76 24.03
CA ASP A 2 5.00 1.87 24.18
C ASP A 2 4.21 3.19 24.17
N ILE A 3 4.72 4.24 24.84
CA ILE A 3 4.10 5.57 24.81
C ILE A 3 3.98 6.12 23.38
N PHE A 4 4.90 5.74 22.51
CA PHE A 4 4.89 6.09 21.08
C PHE A 4 3.75 5.43 20.29
N ASP A 5 3.21 4.29 20.77
CA ASP A 5 2.01 3.66 20.20
C ASP A 5 0.75 4.50 20.46
N ILE A 6 0.78 5.36 21.50
CA ILE A 6 -0.35 6.20 21.93
C ILE A 6 -0.32 7.56 21.24
N ILE A 7 0.87 8.13 21.05
CA ILE A 7 1.03 9.49 20.49
C ILE A 7 0.68 9.54 18.99
N GLY A 8 0.78 8.43 18.29
CA GLY A 8 0.55 8.35 16.85
C GLY A 8 1.64 9.08 16.03
N PRO A 9 1.67 8.86 14.73
CA PRO A 9 2.65 9.52 13.86
C PRO A 9 2.30 10.98 13.60
N VAL A 10 3.28 11.76 13.16
CA VAL A 10 3.03 13.06 12.52
C VAL A 10 2.20 12.81 11.26
N MET A 11 1.04 13.45 11.18
CA MET A 11 0.11 13.25 10.06
C MET A 11 -0.71 14.49 9.75
N VAL A 12 -1.16 14.61 8.52
CA VAL A 12 -2.13 15.60 8.06
C VAL A 12 -3.50 14.97 8.04
N GLY A 13 -4.35 15.35 9.02
CA GLY A 13 -5.72 14.86 9.12
C GLY A 13 -6.10 14.42 10.53
N PRO A 14 -7.39 14.18 10.79
CA PRO A 14 -7.93 14.02 12.14
C PRO A 14 -7.82 12.60 12.71
N SER A 15 -7.42 11.59 11.92
CA SER A 15 -7.54 10.18 12.33
C SER A 15 -6.33 9.35 11.93
N SER A 16 -5.70 8.68 12.90
CA SER A 16 -4.58 7.77 12.64
C SER A 16 -4.97 6.54 11.81
N SER A 17 -6.21 6.06 11.91
CA SER A 17 -6.69 4.93 11.10
C SER A 17 -7.26 5.39 9.76
N HIS A 18 -8.13 6.40 9.75
CA HIS A 18 -8.85 6.84 8.53
C HIS A 18 -8.02 7.75 7.63
N THR A 19 -6.99 8.41 8.16
CA THR A 19 -6.10 9.25 7.36
C THR A 19 -4.73 8.59 7.21
N ALA A 20 -3.93 8.49 8.27
CA ALA A 20 -2.56 7.99 8.15
C ALA A 20 -2.51 6.52 7.70
N GLY A 21 -3.37 5.64 8.24
CA GLY A 21 -3.48 4.26 7.78
C GLY A 21 -3.92 4.15 6.32
N ALA A 22 -4.89 4.97 5.90
CA ALA A 22 -5.35 5.00 4.51
C ALA A 22 -4.26 5.48 3.54
N VAL A 23 -3.50 6.54 3.89
CA VAL A 23 -2.33 6.96 3.08
C VAL A 23 -1.34 5.82 2.93
N ARG A 24 -1.02 5.11 4.01
CA ARG A 24 -0.07 3.99 3.97
C ARG A 24 -0.56 2.84 3.08
N ILE A 25 -1.86 2.49 3.15
CA ILE A 25 -2.45 1.46 2.27
C ILE A 25 -2.29 1.88 0.81
N GLY A 26 -2.67 3.11 0.45
CA GLY A 26 -2.50 3.63 -0.91
C GLY A 26 -1.04 3.65 -1.35
N TYR A 27 -0.13 4.06 -0.46
CA TYR A 27 1.32 4.10 -0.73
C TYR A 27 1.88 2.71 -1.05
N ILE A 28 1.53 1.69 -0.27
CA ILE A 28 1.97 0.31 -0.52
C ILE A 28 1.37 -0.22 -1.82
N ALA A 29 0.07 0.02 -2.08
CA ALA A 29 -0.56 -0.39 -3.34
C ALA A 29 0.14 0.23 -4.56
N GLY A 30 0.47 1.53 -4.51
CA GLY A 30 1.24 2.20 -5.56
C GLY A 30 2.65 1.63 -5.73
N LYS A 31 3.32 1.28 -4.64
CA LYS A 31 4.64 0.62 -4.68
C LYS A 31 4.59 -0.77 -5.29
N LEU A 32 3.57 -1.56 -4.96
CA LEU A 32 3.36 -2.90 -5.52
C LEU A 32 3.05 -2.85 -7.03
N MET A 33 2.35 -1.82 -7.49
CA MET A 33 2.12 -1.61 -8.92
C MET A 33 3.45 -1.44 -9.67
N GLY A 34 4.37 -0.65 -9.13
CA GLY A 34 5.72 -0.47 -9.67
C GLY A 34 5.79 0.29 -11.00
N GLU A 35 4.63 0.73 -11.51
CA GLU A 35 4.48 1.46 -12.78
C GLU A 35 3.54 2.66 -12.59
N PRO A 36 3.60 3.69 -13.48
CA PRO A 36 2.65 4.79 -13.45
C PRO A 36 1.21 4.31 -13.56
N ILE A 37 0.35 4.78 -12.67
CA ILE A 37 -1.05 4.39 -12.59
C ILE A 37 -1.85 5.23 -13.58
N ALA A 38 -2.68 4.58 -14.42
CA ALA A 38 -3.65 5.24 -15.29
C ALA A 38 -5.06 5.24 -14.67
N LYS A 39 -5.42 4.17 -13.96
CA LYS A 39 -6.74 4.04 -13.33
C LYS A 39 -6.64 3.41 -11.95
N ALA A 40 -7.43 3.93 -11.02
CA ALA A 40 -7.61 3.39 -9.68
C ALA A 40 -9.10 3.28 -9.34
N GLU A 41 -9.60 2.08 -9.11
CA GLU A 41 -10.93 1.84 -8.57
C GLU A 41 -10.78 1.37 -7.12
N ILE A 42 -11.40 2.10 -6.19
CA ILE A 42 -11.21 1.91 -4.75
C ILE A 42 -12.56 1.59 -4.12
N LEU A 43 -12.73 0.37 -3.66
CA LEU A 43 -13.93 -0.08 -2.98
C LEU A 43 -13.70 -0.07 -1.47
N LEU A 44 -14.57 0.60 -0.73
CA LEU A 44 -14.47 0.78 0.71
C LEU A 44 -15.42 -0.16 1.45
N TYR A 45 -14.99 -0.65 2.62
CA TYR A 45 -15.78 -1.53 3.48
C TYR A 45 -15.95 -0.92 4.87
N GLY A 46 -17.05 -1.23 5.52
CA GLY A 46 -17.33 -0.95 6.93
C GLY A 46 -17.17 0.53 7.31
N SER A 47 -16.33 0.84 8.27
CA SER A 47 -16.13 2.19 8.77
C SER A 47 -15.47 3.11 7.73
N PHE A 48 -14.58 2.60 6.88
CA PHE A 48 -14.03 3.38 5.77
C PHE A 48 -15.11 3.87 4.81
N LEU A 49 -16.14 3.06 4.55
CA LEU A 49 -17.28 3.45 3.75
C LEU A 49 -18.17 4.46 4.48
N ALA A 50 -18.55 4.14 5.72
CA ALA A 50 -19.54 4.90 6.47
C ALA A 50 -19.05 6.30 6.89
N THR A 51 -17.80 6.41 7.34
CA THR A 51 -17.25 7.64 7.92
C THR A 51 -16.15 8.28 7.09
N GLY A 52 -15.70 7.62 6.03
CA GLY A 52 -14.53 8.01 5.23
C GLY A 52 -14.66 9.40 4.57
N LYS A 53 -15.86 9.90 4.30
CA LYS A 53 -16.05 11.26 3.79
C LYS A 53 -15.62 12.32 4.81
N GLY A 54 -16.04 12.15 6.08
CA GLY A 54 -15.74 13.12 7.16
C GLY A 54 -14.27 13.12 7.59
N HIS A 55 -13.60 11.99 7.51
CA HIS A 55 -12.18 11.84 7.92
C HIS A 55 -11.19 11.91 6.76
N GLY A 56 -11.64 12.21 5.55
CA GLY A 56 -10.76 12.36 4.39
C GLY A 56 -10.13 11.06 3.88
N THR A 57 -10.68 9.87 4.23
CA THR A 57 -10.13 8.56 3.85
C THR A 57 -9.92 8.43 2.34
N ARG A 58 -10.85 8.93 1.52
CA ARG A 58 -10.74 8.88 0.06
C ARG A 58 -9.53 9.68 -0.44
N LYS A 59 -9.35 10.91 0.06
CA LYS A 59 -8.19 11.75 -0.26
C LYS A 59 -6.89 11.10 0.21
N ALA A 60 -6.90 10.51 1.40
CA ALA A 60 -5.76 9.82 1.98
C ALA A 60 -5.30 8.62 1.14
N LEU A 61 -6.23 7.77 0.68
CA LEU A 61 -5.92 6.65 -0.20
C LEU A 61 -5.29 7.11 -1.52
N VAL A 62 -5.89 8.13 -2.15
CA VAL A 62 -5.36 8.70 -3.40
C VAL A 62 -3.98 9.34 -3.20
N ALA A 63 -3.80 10.10 -2.12
CA ALA A 63 -2.50 10.68 -1.76
C ALA A 63 -1.42 9.59 -1.63
N GLY A 64 -1.75 8.47 -0.99
CA GLY A 64 -0.86 7.31 -0.91
C GLY A 64 -0.50 6.75 -2.29
N LEU A 65 -1.47 6.56 -3.18
CA LEU A 65 -1.21 6.12 -4.57
C LEU A 65 -0.29 7.06 -5.34
N LEU A 66 -0.35 8.36 -5.04
CA LEU A 66 0.55 9.39 -5.58
C LEU A 66 1.94 9.40 -4.92
N GLY A 67 2.21 8.48 -3.97
CA GLY A 67 3.48 8.38 -3.28
C GLY A 67 3.67 9.32 -2.09
N MET A 68 2.61 10.00 -1.64
CA MET A 68 2.64 10.86 -0.47
C MET A 68 2.74 10.04 0.82
N LYS A 69 3.36 10.61 1.85
CA LYS A 69 3.41 10.06 3.20
C LYS A 69 2.32 10.69 4.10
N PRO A 70 2.03 10.12 5.28
CA PRO A 70 0.97 10.63 6.16
C PRO A 70 1.13 12.09 6.61
N ASP A 71 2.34 12.63 6.60
CA ASP A 71 2.70 14.00 6.98
C ASP A 71 2.73 14.99 5.81
N ASP A 72 2.39 14.56 4.60
CA ASP A 72 2.41 15.40 3.42
C ASP A 72 1.23 16.39 3.40
N MET A 73 1.56 17.69 3.37
CA MET A 73 0.58 18.77 3.39
C MET A 73 -0.32 18.82 2.14
N ARG A 74 0.02 18.09 1.06
CA ARG A 74 -0.75 18.03 -0.19
C ARG A 74 -1.88 17.01 -0.16
N ILE A 75 -2.02 16.23 0.91
CA ILE A 75 -3.10 15.22 1.04
C ILE A 75 -4.49 15.79 0.75
N PRO A 76 -4.85 17.01 1.23
CA PRO A 76 -6.15 17.61 0.91
C PRO A 76 -6.41 17.82 -0.59
N ASP A 77 -5.36 18.00 -1.39
CA ASP A 77 -5.42 18.32 -2.82
C ASP A 77 -5.15 17.09 -3.71
N SER A 78 -5.15 15.89 -3.12
CA SER A 78 -4.76 14.65 -3.79
C SER A 78 -5.60 14.32 -5.04
N PHE A 79 -6.88 14.69 -5.07
CA PHE A 79 -7.74 14.46 -6.23
C PHE A 79 -7.36 15.34 -7.42
N GLU A 80 -7.07 16.61 -7.15
CA GLU A 80 -6.63 17.58 -8.16
C GLU A 80 -5.29 17.13 -8.74
N ILE A 81 -4.34 16.74 -7.88
CA ILE A 81 -3.02 16.24 -8.28
C ILE A 81 -3.15 14.92 -9.08
N ALA A 82 -4.04 13.99 -8.67
CA ALA A 82 -4.28 12.77 -9.42
C ALA A 82 -4.82 13.06 -10.83
N LYS A 83 -5.73 14.03 -10.96
CA LYS A 83 -6.28 14.48 -12.25
C LYS A 83 -5.20 15.12 -13.12
N GLU A 84 -4.32 15.93 -12.57
CA GLU A 84 -3.17 16.53 -13.28
C GLU A 84 -2.21 15.47 -13.82
N HIS A 85 -2.04 14.37 -13.07
CA HIS A 85 -1.24 13.22 -13.49
C HIS A 85 -2.00 12.27 -14.44
N GLY A 86 -3.24 12.59 -14.81
CA GLY A 86 -4.04 11.79 -15.75
C GLY A 86 -4.57 10.48 -15.13
N ILE A 87 -4.64 10.40 -13.81
CA ILE A 87 -5.13 9.20 -13.10
C ILE A 87 -6.66 9.28 -12.96
N GLU A 88 -7.36 8.31 -13.57
CA GLU A 88 -8.79 8.15 -13.36
C GLU A 88 -9.05 7.46 -12.02
N VAL A 89 -9.79 8.11 -11.11
CA VAL A 89 -10.10 7.58 -9.78
C VAL A 89 -11.59 7.39 -9.62
N ALA A 90 -12.01 6.17 -9.25
CA ALA A 90 -13.38 5.82 -8.93
C ALA A 90 -13.50 5.23 -7.52
N PHE A 91 -14.63 5.46 -6.86
CA PHE A 91 -14.92 4.90 -5.54
C PHE A 91 -16.23 4.13 -5.55
N GLY A 92 -16.26 3.01 -4.83
CA GLY A 92 -17.43 2.18 -4.66
C GLY A 92 -17.49 1.54 -3.28
N GLU A 93 -18.44 0.62 -3.12
CA GLU A 93 -18.62 -0.21 -1.94
C GLU A 93 -18.07 -1.60 -2.20
N SER A 94 -17.30 -2.14 -1.26
CA SER A 94 -16.74 -3.49 -1.36
C SER A 94 -17.77 -4.53 -0.92
N ALA A 95 -17.85 -5.61 -1.67
CA ALA A 95 -18.69 -6.78 -1.36
C ALA A 95 -17.98 -7.82 -0.47
N LEU A 96 -16.80 -7.51 0.06
CA LEU A 96 -16.08 -8.39 0.98
C LEU A 96 -16.97 -8.75 2.18
N ARG A 97 -16.84 -9.99 2.67
CA ARG A 97 -17.51 -10.45 3.89
C ARG A 97 -16.45 -10.71 4.96
N ASP A 98 -16.79 -10.41 6.21
CA ASP A 98 -15.94 -10.65 7.38
C ASP A 98 -14.56 -9.97 7.32
N ALA A 99 -14.45 -8.87 6.55
CA ALA A 99 -13.24 -8.04 6.49
C ALA A 99 -13.17 -7.08 7.68
N HIS A 100 -11.96 -6.58 7.97
CA HIS A 100 -11.78 -5.56 9.00
C HIS A 100 -12.60 -4.28 8.66
N PRO A 101 -13.24 -3.61 9.63
CA PRO A 101 -14.09 -2.43 9.34
C PRO A 101 -13.40 -1.30 8.57
N ASN A 102 -12.09 -1.17 8.69
CA ASN A 102 -11.30 -0.16 7.98
C ASN A 102 -10.54 -0.79 6.80
N THR A 103 -11.27 -1.43 5.88
CA THR A 103 -10.69 -2.09 4.70
C THR A 103 -10.91 -1.28 3.44
N ALA A 104 -9.88 -1.20 2.61
CA ALA A 104 -9.94 -0.72 1.23
C ALA A 104 -9.49 -1.83 0.28
N GLN A 105 -10.31 -2.14 -0.72
CA GLN A 105 -9.99 -3.00 -1.85
C GLN A 105 -9.68 -2.10 -3.04
N ILE A 106 -8.47 -2.18 -3.57
CA ILE A 106 -7.93 -1.24 -4.54
C ILE A 106 -7.57 -2.01 -5.82
N PHE A 107 -8.22 -1.66 -6.91
CA PHE A 107 -7.91 -2.17 -8.25
C PHE A 107 -7.15 -1.10 -9.02
N LEU A 108 -5.93 -1.40 -9.42
CA LEU A 108 -5.07 -0.51 -10.18
C LEU A 108 -4.90 -1.02 -11.61
N THR A 109 -4.81 -0.09 -12.54
CA THR A 109 -4.38 -0.36 -13.91
C THR A 109 -3.28 0.64 -14.26
N SER A 110 -2.13 0.14 -14.71
CA SER A 110 -1.02 0.99 -15.15
C SER A 110 -1.24 1.53 -16.56
N VAL A 111 -0.39 2.47 -16.97
CA VAL A 111 -0.36 3.00 -18.33
C VAL A 111 0.00 1.92 -19.37
N THR A 112 0.67 0.84 -18.98
CA THR A 112 1.01 -0.31 -19.85
C THR A 112 -0.10 -1.36 -19.91
N GLY A 113 -1.16 -1.20 -19.08
CA GLY A 113 -2.27 -2.15 -18.98
C GLY A 113 -2.07 -3.26 -17.95
N LYS A 114 -0.98 -3.25 -17.17
CA LYS A 114 -0.79 -4.14 -16.02
C LYS A 114 -1.89 -3.89 -15.01
N LYS A 115 -2.45 -4.95 -14.44
CA LYS A 115 -3.49 -4.89 -13.41
C LYS A 115 -2.95 -5.41 -12.08
N LEU A 116 -3.46 -4.87 -10.99
CA LEU A 116 -3.12 -5.27 -9.63
C LEU A 116 -4.33 -5.05 -8.73
N GLU A 117 -4.65 -6.05 -7.92
CA GLU A 117 -5.63 -5.94 -6.85
C GLU A 117 -4.91 -5.98 -5.49
N VAL A 118 -5.23 -5.04 -4.59
CA VAL A 118 -4.70 -5.01 -3.22
C VAL A 118 -5.83 -4.82 -2.23
N VAL A 119 -5.90 -5.67 -1.21
CA VAL A 119 -6.79 -5.49 -0.06
C VAL A 119 -5.94 -5.06 1.13
N GLY A 120 -6.17 -3.84 1.60
CA GLY A 120 -5.46 -3.26 2.74
C GLY A 120 -6.39 -2.92 3.89
N GLU A 121 -5.94 -3.19 5.11
CA GLU A 121 -6.66 -2.99 6.36
C GLU A 121 -5.91 -2.00 7.24
N SER A 122 -6.61 -1.03 7.82
CA SER A 122 -6.04 -0.12 8.81
C SER A 122 -6.41 -0.58 10.21
N LEU A 123 -5.39 -1.00 10.97
CA LEU A 123 -5.53 -1.58 12.32
C LEU A 123 -5.53 -0.53 13.45
N GLY A 124 -5.45 0.76 13.11
CA GLY A 124 -5.31 1.85 14.08
C GLY A 124 -3.85 2.18 14.42
N GLY A 125 -3.60 3.38 14.98
CA GLY A 125 -2.24 3.86 15.27
C GLY A 125 -1.33 3.93 14.04
N SER A 126 -1.88 4.17 12.87
CA SER A 126 -1.20 4.10 11.56
C SER A 126 -0.68 2.72 11.16
N ARG A 127 -0.93 1.67 11.93
CA ARG A 127 -0.59 0.30 11.55
C ARG A 127 -1.55 -0.17 10.47
N ILE A 128 -1.01 -0.88 9.49
CA ILE A 128 -1.77 -1.47 8.41
C ILE A 128 -1.44 -2.94 8.25
N ASN A 129 -2.31 -3.65 7.56
CA ASN A 129 -2.07 -5.00 7.06
C ASN A 129 -2.46 -5.05 5.59
N ILE A 130 -1.59 -5.56 4.73
CA ILE A 130 -1.96 -5.96 3.38
C ILE A 130 -2.42 -7.41 3.46
N ALA A 131 -3.74 -7.57 3.36
CA ALA A 131 -4.42 -8.86 3.59
C ALA A 131 -4.47 -9.72 2.33
N GLN A 132 -4.52 -9.10 1.12
CA GLN A 132 -4.53 -9.84 -0.14
C GLN A 132 -3.83 -9.05 -1.24
N ILE A 133 -3.21 -9.79 -2.18
CA ILE A 133 -2.70 -9.28 -3.45
C ILE A 133 -3.16 -10.24 -4.54
N ASP A 134 -3.88 -9.74 -5.56
CA ASP A 134 -4.44 -10.51 -6.68
C ASP A 134 -5.22 -11.76 -6.22
N GLY A 135 -6.03 -11.59 -5.15
CA GLY A 135 -6.82 -12.66 -4.54
C GLY A 135 -6.04 -13.63 -3.66
N ILE A 136 -4.71 -13.52 -3.57
CA ILE A 136 -3.87 -14.37 -2.74
C ILE A 136 -3.72 -13.73 -1.35
N SER A 137 -4.00 -14.50 -0.30
CA SER A 137 -3.86 -14.05 1.09
C SER A 137 -2.40 -13.73 1.42
N THR A 138 -2.20 -12.56 2.00
CA THR A 138 -0.91 -12.08 2.49
C THR A 138 -1.06 -11.52 3.90
N ASN A 139 0.05 -11.26 4.59
CA ASN A 139 0.03 -10.65 5.91
C ASN A 139 1.34 -9.88 6.15
N PHE A 140 1.37 -8.61 5.78
CA PHE A 140 2.52 -7.74 6.08
C PHE A 140 2.10 -6.29 6.25
N SER A 141 2.86 -5.55 7.08
CA SER A 141 2.53 -4.18 7.48
C SER A 141 3.16 -3.10 6.59
N GLY A 142 4.13 -3.45 5.76
CA GLY A 142 4.93 -2.48 5.01
C GLY A 142 5.87 -1.61 5.88
N ASP A 143 6.12 -2.00 7.14
CA ASP A 143 7.06 -1.31 8.03
C ASP A 143 8.52 -1.68 7.72
N TYR A 144 8.72 -2.84 7.12
CA TYR A 144 10.02 -3.37 6.73
C TYR A 144 10.13 -3.48 5.22
N PRO A 145 11.36 -3.40 4.66
CA PRO A 145 11.58 -3.77 3.28
C PRO A 145 11.07 -5.19 3.02
N THR A 146 10.07 -5.32 2.14
CA THR A 146 9.38 -6.57 1.89
C THR A 146 9.45 -6.89 0.42
N LEU A 147 9.94 -8.08 0.08
CA LEU A 147 9.88 -8.63 -1.27
C LEU A 147 8.68 -9.58 -1.37
N VAL A 148 7.79 -9.29 -2.30
CA VAL A 148 6.66 -10.16 -2.62
C VAL A 148 6.99 -10.93 -3.89
N VAL A 149 7.05 -12.27 -3.79
CA VAL A 149 7.29 -13.15 -4.93
C VAL A 149 6.04 -13.95 -5.20
N HIS A 150 5.41 -13.71 -6.36
CA HIS A 150 4.31 -14.52 -6.84
C HIS A 150 4.89 -15.68 -7.68
N ASN A 151 4.74 -16.90 -7.21
CA ASN A 151 5.28 -18.08 -7.83
C ASN A 151 4.27 -19.23 -7.79
N MET A 152 4.33 -20.13 -8.79
CA MET A 152 3.63 -21.40 -8.73
C MET A 152 4.37 -22.31 -7.76
N ASP A 153 3.66 -22.89 -6.77
CA ASP A 153 4.26 -23.77 -5.77
C ASP A 153 4.72 -25.07 -6.41
N GLN A 154 6.02 -25.15 -6.70
CA GLN A 154 6.69 -26.34 -7.23
C GLN A 154 7.93 -26.65 -6.41
N PRO A 155 8.29 -27.93 -6.27
CA PRO A 155 9.50 -28.33 -5.57
C PRO A 155 10.75 -27.63 -6.13
N GLY A 156 11.54 -26.97 -5.25
CA GLY A 156 12.79 -26.29 -5.60
C GLY A 156 12.68 -24.79 -5.81
N HIS A 157 11.50 -24.22 -6.12
CA HIS A 157 11.36 -22.77 -6.40
C HIS A 157 11.72 -21.88 -5.22
N VAL A 158 11.38 -22.26 -3.98
CA VAL A 158 11.78 -21.50 -2.78
C VAL A 158 13.29 -21.43 -2.65
N ALA A 159 13.98 -22.56 -2.92
CA ALA A 159 15.44 -22.60 -2.89
C ALA A 159 16.05 -21.71 -3.98
N GLU A 160 15.49 -21.73 -5.20
CA GLU A 160 15.97 -20.91 -6.32
C GLU A 160 15.85 -19.40 -6.00
N VAL A 161 14.68 -18.95 -5.50
CA VAL A 161 14.48 -17.55 -5.08
C VAL A 161 15.44 -17.17 -3.97
N THR A 162 15.60 -18.04 -2.95
CA THR A 162 16.47 -17.76 -1.81
C THR A 162 17.94 -17.67 -2.24
N LEU A 163 18.41 -18.57 -3.10
CA LEU A 163 19.79 -18.54 -3.63
C LEU A 163 20.02 -17.29 -4.48
N SER A 164 19.05 -16.89 -5.30
CA SER A 164 19.14 -15.65 -6.09
C SER A 164 19.28 -14.42 -5.20
N LEU A 165 18.55 -14.35 -4.08
CA LEU A 165 18.64 -13.26 -3.11
C LEU A 165 19.98 -13.22 -2.38
N ILE A 166 20.57 -14.38 -2.06
CA ILE A 166 21.91 -14.46 -1.43
C ILE A 166 22.97 -13.90 -2.37
N HIS A 167 22.93 -14.23 -3.66
CA HIS A 167 23.87 -13.72 -4.65
C HIS A 167 23.75 -12.21 -4.88
N ILE A 168 22.56 -11.64 -4.77
CA ILE A 168 22.35 -10.19 -4.89
C ILE A 168 22.88 -9.44 -3.66
N SER A 169 22.89 -10.08 -2.49
CA SER A 169 23.28 -9.48 -1.21
C SER A 169 24.76 -9.73 -0.84
N GLU A 170 25.51 -10.51 -1.60
CA GLU A 170 26.95 -10.64 -1.36
C GLU A 170 27.64 -9.29 -1.60
N PRO A 171 28.33 -8.73 -0.57
CA PRO A 171 29.14 -7.54 -0.79
C PRO A 171 30.22 -7.90 -1.84
N THR A 172 30.31 -7.11 -2.89
CA THR A 172 31.39 -7.21 -3.88
C THR A 172 32.71 -7.24 -3.12
N ARG A 173 33.40 -8.38 -3.18
CA ARG A 173 34.71 -8.56 -2.55
C ARG A 173 35.62 -7.48 -3.10
N PRO A 174 36.28 -6.64 -2.26
CA PRO A 174 37.25 -5.68 -2.78
C PRO A 174 38.30 -6.43 -3.58
N GLU A 175 38.55 -6.00 -4.81
CA GLU A 175 39.67 -6.55 -5.58
C GLU A 175 40.96 -6.36 -4.79
N PRO A 176 41.83 -7.38 -4.68
CA PRO A 176 43.10 -7.21 -4.01
C PRO A 176 43.91 -6.15 -4.75
N ILE A 177 44.31 -5.10 -4.02
CA ILE A 177 45.22 -4.08 -4.52
C ILE A 177 46.53 -4.78 -4.80
N SER A 178 46.88 -4.93 -6.08
CA SER A 178 48.22 -5.38 -6.51
C SER A 178 49.19 -4.22 -6.32
N TYR A 179 50.18 -4.42 -5.45
CA TYR A 179 51.33 -3.52 -5.26
C TYR A 179 52.36 -3.70 -6.43
#